data_4fd2ead9952047a56e07dff00b4fae60
#
_entry.id   4fd2ead9952047a56e07dff00b4fae60
#
_cell.length_a   1.000
_cell.length_b   1.000
_cell.length_c   1.000
_cell.angle_alpha   90.00
_cell.angle_beta   90.00
_cell.angle_gamma   90.00
#
_symmetry.space_group_name_H-M   'P 1'
#
loop_
_entity.id
_entity.type
_entity.pdbx_description
1 polymer ?
#
loop_
_entity_poly.entity_id
_entity_poly.type
_entity_poly.pdbx_seq_one_letter_code
_entity_poly.pdbx_strand_id
1 'polypeptide(L)'
;MQRWRGLEDIPEDWGRSVVTIGSYDGVHRGHQLIIRHAVDRARELGVPSVVVTFDPHPSEVVRPGSHPPLLAPHHRRAELMADLGVDALLILPFTTEFSKLSPADFVVKVLVDKLHAKAVVEGPNFRFGHKAAGNVEFLVEQGKVYDFEVEIVDLYVTGEAGGGEPFSSTLTRRLVAEGDVEGAGEILGRPHRVEGVVVRGAQRGREMGFPTANVETLPHTAIPADGVYAGWLHAQGEAMPAAISVGTNPQFDGTERTVEAYAIDRVGLDLYGLHVAVDFLAFVRGQAKFESLEALLEQISEDVKRCRELVAAAE
;
A
#
# COMPACT_ATOMS: atom_id res chain seq x y z
N MET A 1 0.43 -6.57 -17.63
CA MET A 1 1.69 -6.49 -16.83
C MET A 1 2.20 -7.90 -16.53
N GLN A 2 3.41 -8.26 -16.95
CA GLN A 2 4.10 -9.49 -16.57
C GLN A 2 4.53 -9.41 -15.09
N ARG A 3 4.67 -10.56 -14.42
CA ARG A 3 5.12 -10.61 -13.02
C ARG A 3 6.19 -11.68 -12.88
N TRP A 4 7.36 -11.30 -12.37
CA TRP A 4 8.51 -12.18 -12.18
C TRP A 4 8.91 -12.22 -10.70
N ARG A 5 9.27 -13.39 -10.22
CA ARG A 5 9.78 -13.62 -8.86
C ARG A 5 11.21 -14.16 -8.95
N GLY A 6 12.19 -13.24 -8.81
CA GLY A 6 13.60 -13.56 -9.02
C GLY A 6 14.08 -13.28 -10.44
N LEU A 7 15.39 -13.24 -10.60
CA LEU A 7 16.05 -12.93 -11.87
C LEU A 7 15.92 -14.06 -12.89
N GLU A 8 15.63 -15.26 -12.43
CA GLU A 8 15.45 -16.47 -13.24
C GLU A 8 14.12 -16.50 -14.01
N ASP A 9 13.11 -15.76 -13.53
CA ASP A 9 11.80 -15.67 -14.20
C ASP A 9 11.79 -14.69 -15.37
N ILE A 10 12.84 -13.87 -15.51
CA ILE A 10 12.95 -12.94 -16.63
C ILE A 10 13.19 -13.75 -17.90
N PRO A 11 12.39 -13.59 -18.99
CA PRO A 11 12.60 -14.28 -20.24
C PRO A 11 14.00 -14.06 -20.81
N GLU A 12 14.65 -15.09 -21.37
CA GLU A 12 15.98 -14.98 -21.94
C GLU A 12 16.05 -14.02 -23.12
N ASP A 13 14.94 -13.86 -23.84
CA ASP A 13 14.77 -12.93 -24.97
C ASP A 13 14.26 -11.55 -24.55
N TRP A 14 14.24 -11.22 -23.23
CA TRP A 14 13.87 -9.91 -22.75
C TRP A 14 14.83 -8.84 -23.28
N GLY A 15 14.28 -7.89 -24.01
CA GLY A 15 15.04 -6.81 -24.61
C GLY A 15 15.42 -5.68 -23.64
N ARG A 16 15.85 -4.55 -24.21
CA ARG A 16 16.14 -3.34 -23.40
C ARG A 16 14.86 -2.83 -22.73
N SER A 17 15.01 -2.22 -21.56
CA SER A 17 13.89 -1.72 -20.77
C SER A 17 14.20 -0.39 -20.08
N VAL A 18 13.15 0.34 -19.69
CA VAL A 18 13.24 1.44 -18.69
C VAL A 18 12.89 0.88 -17.34
N VAL A 19 13.74 1.14 -16.36
CA VAL A 19 13.67 0.53 -15.03
C VAL A 19 13.47 1.58 -13.96
N THR A 20 12.65 1.28 -12.96
CA THR A 20 12.59 2.03 -11.70
C THR A 20 12.56 1.06 -10.52
N ILE A 21 13.18 1.43 -9.37
CA ILE A 21 13.48 0.51 -8.27
C ILE A 21 13.00 1.09 -6.95
N GLY A 22 12.24 0.32 -6.21
CA GLY A 22 11.79 0.78 -4.88
C GLY A 22 10.91 -0.23 -4.16
N SER A 23 10.69 -0.02 -2.87
CA SER A 23 9.71 -0.81 -2.12
C SER A 23 8.27 -0.50 -2.55
N TYR A 24 8.03 0.72 -3.00
CA TYR A 24 6.74 1.23 -3.50
C TYR A 24 5.55 0.89 -2.61
N ASP A 25 5.78 0.80 -1.28
CA ASP A 25 4.70 0.49 -0.35
C ASP A 25 3.66 1.62 -0.33
N GLY A 26 2.40 1.22 -0.52
CA GLY A 26 1.26 2.12 -0.65
C GLY A 26 1.10 2.76 -2.03
N VAL A 27 2.10 2.73 -2.94
CA VAL A 27 2.06 3.38 -4.27
C VAL A 27 1.43 4.78 -4.18
N HIS A 28 1.97 5.62 -3.29
CA HIS A 28 1.51 7.00 -3.07
C HIS A 28 1.81 7.91 -4.27
N ARG A 29 1.26 9.11 -4.32
CA ARG A 29 1.39 10.03 -5.47
C ARG A 29 2.84 10.30 -5.89
N GLY A 30 3.79 10.36 -4.94
CA GLY A 30 5.21 10.46 -5.28
C GLY A 30 5.73 9.21 -6.03
N HIS A 31 5.33 8.01 -5.60
CA HIS A 31 5.64 6.77 -6.32
C HIS A 31 4.97 6.75 -7.70
N GLN A 32 3.70 7.16 -7.79
CA GLN A 32 2.97 7.22 -9.05
C GLN A 32 3.66 8.14 -10.06
N LEU A 33 4.24 9.24 -9.61
CA LEU A 33 4.97 10.18 -10.45
C LEU A 33 6.20 9.53 -11.09
N ILE A 34 7.05 8.86 -10.28
CA ILE A 34 8.22 8.13 -10.79
C ILE A 34 7.80 7.03 -11.78
N ILE A 35 6.81 6.22 -11.39
CA ILE A 35 6.37 5.08 -12.19
C ILE A 35 5.79 5.57 -13.54
N ARG A 36 4.96 6.62 -13.54
CA ARG A 36 4.43 7.20 -14.78
C ARG A 36 5.55 7.74 -15.67
N HIS A 37 6.51 8.45 -15.08
CA HIS A 37 7.67 8.94 -15.83
C HIS A 37 8.45 7.78 -16.49
N ALA A 38 8.69 6.69 -15.76
CA ALA A 38 9.34 5.51 -16.31
C ALA A 38 8.51 4.86 -17.45
N VAL A 39 7.19 4.77 -17.30
CA VAL A 39 6.27 4.25 -18.32
C VAL A 39 6.28 5.16 -19.57
N ASP A 40 6.21 6.45 -19.41
CA ASP A 40 6.20 7.41 -20.52
C ASP A 40 7.56 7.39 -21.25
N ARG A 41 8.67 7.36 -20.49
CA ARG A 41 10.00 7.22 -21.07
C ARG A 41 10.18 5.91 -21.85
N ALA A 42 9.64 4.82 -21.33
CA ALA A 42 9.65 3.53 -22.02
C ALA A 42 8.93 3.59 -23.36
N ARG A 43 7.77 4.24 -23.40
CA ARG A 43 7.00 4.47 -24.64
C ARG A 43 7.78 5.31 -25.67
N GLU A 44 8.41 6.41 -25.22
CA GLU A 44 9.25 7.26 -26.07
C GLU A 44 10.42 6.49 -26.69
N LEU A 45 11.05 5.61 -25.92
CA LEU A 45 12.18 4.80 -26.35
C LEU A 45 11.77 3.53 -27.11
N GLY A 46 10.47 3.21 -27.17
CA GLY A 46 9.95 2.01 -27.82
C GLY A 46 10.37 0.71 -27.15
N VAL A 47 10.52 0.72 -25.81
CA VAL A 47 10.91 -0.43 -24.99
C VAL A 47 9.94 -0.61 -23.83
N PRO A 48 9.86 -1.79 -23.20
CA PRO A 48 9.01 -1.99 -22.02
C PRO A 48 9.52 -1.26 -20.76
N SER A 49 8.57 -0.94 -19.88
CA SER A 49 8.81 -0.43 -18.53
C SER A 49 8.86 -1.56 -17.50
N VAL A 50 9.81 -1.50 -16.57
CA VAL A 50 9.98 -2.49 -15.49
C VAL A 50 10.03 -1.78 -14.13
N VAL A 51 9.17 -2.18 -13.22
CA VAL A 51 9.30 -1.83 -11.82
C VAL A 51 9.99 -2.97 -11.08
N VAL A 52 11.07 -2.67 -10.36
CA VAL A 52 11.78 -3.61 -9.49
C VAL A 52 11.38 -3.34 -8.04
N THR A 53 10.89 -4.35 -7.34
CA THR A 53 10.57 -4.28 -5.91
C THR A 53 11.13 -5.49 -5.17
N PHE A 54 10.93 -5.55 -3.87
CA PHE A 54 11.56 -6.53 -2.99
C PHE A 54 10.53 -7.26 -2.12
N ASP A 55 10.77 -8.55 -1.86
CA ASP A 55 10.00 -9.38 -0.94
C ASP A 55 10.95 -10.36 -0.21
N PRO A 56 11.03 -10.35 1.15
CA PRO A 56 10.38 -9.42 2.06
C PRO A 56 10.89 -7.97 1.96
N HIS A 57 10.27 -7.06 2.72
CA HIS A 57 10.72 -5.67 2.76
C HIS A 57 12.18 -5.60 3.26
N PRO A 58 13.07 -4.81 2.62
CA PRO A 58 14.49 -4.76 2.95
C PRO A 58 14.80 -4.55 4.43
N SER A 59 14.01 -3.74 5.14
CA SER A 59 14.21 -3.49 6.57
C SER A 59 14.03 -4.74 7.43
N GLU A 60 13.18 -5.68 7.02
CA GLU A 60 12.93 -6.93 7.76
C GLU A 60 14.18 -7.82 7.81
N VAL A 61 14.93 -7.87 6.70
CA VAL A 61 16.15 -8.66 6.59
C VAL A 61 17.35 -7.96 7.22
N VAL A 62 17.45 -6.63 7.00
CA VAL A 62 18.61 -5.84 7.50
C VAL A 62 18.49 -5.56 9.00
N ARG A 63 17.27 -5.43 9.52
CA ARG A 63 16.95 -5.17 10.93
C ARG A 63 15.74 -5.99 11.34
N PRO A 64 15.88 -7.29 11.64
CA PRO A 64 14.76 -8.14 12.03
C PRO A 64 13.91 -7.52 13.15
N GLY A 65 12.59 -7.57 12.99
CA GLY A 65 11.64 -6.94 13.90
C GLY A 65 11.40 -5.45 13.66
N SER A 66 12.02 -4.84 12.65
CA SER A 66 11.80 -3.42 12.28
C SER A 66 10.91 -3.26 11.04
N HIS A 67 10.10 -4.27 10.72
CA HIS A 67 9.18 -4.20 9.60
C HIS A 67 8.17 -3.06 9.81
N PRO A 68 8.11 -2.06 8.93
CA PRO A 68 7.10 -1.02 9.05
C PRO A 68 5.72 -1.61 8.69
N PRO A 69 4.62 -1.12 9.29
CA PRO A 69 3.28 -1.53 8.89
C PRO A 69 3.06 -1.33 7.39
N LEU A 70 2.56 -2.37 6.70
CA LEU A 70 2.32 -2.36 5.26
C LEU A 70 1.11 -1.50 4.91
N LEU A 71 1.29 -0.56 3.99
CA LEU A 71 0.23 0.28 3.43
C LEU A 71 -0.56 -0.46 2.34
N ALA A 72 0.08 -1.41 1.65
CA ALA A 72 -0.56 -2.24 0.65
C ALA A 72 0.15 -3.59 0.52
N PRO A 73 -0.59 -4.71 0.49
CA PRO A 73 -0.01 -6.02 0.20
C PRO A 73 0.55 -6.11 -1.23
N HIS A 74 1.41 -7.09 -1.50
CA HIS A 74 2.11 -7.22 -2.78
C HIS A 74 1.18 -7.30 -3.98
N HIS A 75 0.07 -8.05 -3.88
CA HIS A 75 -0.90 -8.17 -4.97
C HIS A 75 -1.56 -6.82 -5.28
N ARG A 76 -1.92 -6.04 -4.24
CA ARG A 76 -2.51 -4.71 -4.43
C ARG A 76 -1.53 -3.71 -5.03
N ARG A 77 -0.26 -3.74 -4.61
CA ARG A 77 0.80 -2.93 -5.26
C ARG A 77 0.94 -3.26 -6.74
N ALA A 78 0.90 -4.56 -7.07
CA ALA A 78 0.98 -5.01 -8.46
C ALA A 78 -0.22 -4.54 -9.30
N GLU A 79 -1.45 -4.55 -8.76
CA GLU A 79 -2.62 -3.99 -9.42
C GLU A 79 -2.46 -2.49 -9.69
N LEU A 80 -2.09 -1.71 -8.66
CA LEU A 80 -1.88 -0.27 -8.77
C LEU A 80 -0.79 0.09 -9.80
N MET A 81 0.28 -0.72 -9.90
CA MET A 81 1.32 -0.53 -10.92
C MET A 81 0.81 -0.89 -12.32
N ALA A 82 -0.03 -1.92 -12.43
CA ALA A 82 -0.66 -2.28 -13.71
C ALA A 82 -1.59 -1.15 -14.20
N ASP A 83 -2.36 -0.54 -13.30
CA ASP A 83 -3.22 0.60 -13.61
C ASP A 83 -2.43 1.84 -14.07
N LEU A 84 -1.16 1.97 -13.65
CA LEU A 84 -0.24 3.00 -14.12
C LEU A 84 0.38 2.68 -15.50
N GLY A 85 0.13 1.49 -16.05
CA GLY A 85 0.60 1.08 -17.36
C GLY A 85 1.98 0.43 -17.39
N VAL A 86 2.47 -0.08 -16.26
CA VAL A 86 3.73 -0.82 -16.16
C VAL A 86 3.66 -2.12 -16.97
N ASP A 87 4.68 -2.44 -17.75
CA ASP A 87 4.71 -3.65 -18.58
C ASP A 87 5.15 -4.88 -17.80
N ALA A 88 6.13 -4.74 -16.88
CA ALA A 88 6.61 -5.83 -16.06
C ALA A 88 6.92 -5.40 -14.61
N LEU A 89 6.62 -6.27 -13.65
CA LEU A 89 6.98 -6.14 -12.24
C LEU A 89 7.93 -7.28 -11.86
N LEU A 90 9.16 -6.92 -11.48
CA LEU A 90 10.15 -7.82 -10.93
C LEU A 90 10.15 -7.73 -9.40
N ILE A 91 9.80 -8.84 -8.74
CA ILE A 91 9.87 -8.98 -7.29
C ILE A 91 11.14 -9.76 -6.95
N LEU A 92 12.15 -9.08 -6.45
CA LEU A 92 13.41 -9.70 -6.04
C LEU A 92 13.31 -10.26 -4.63
N PRO A 93 13.64 -11.55 -4.40
CA PRO A 93 13.80 -12.09 -3.06
C PRO A 93 14.91 -11.35 -2.32
N PHE A 94 14.54 -10.57 -1.29
CA PHE A 94 15.51 -9.81 -0.51
C PHE A 94 16.08 -10.67 0.62
N THR A 95 17.09 -11.47 0.29
CA THR A 95 17.76 -12.37 1.23
C THR A 95 18.94 -11.66 1.94
N THR A 96 19.48 -12.31 2.98
CA THR A 96 20.71 -11.84 3.63
C THR A 96 21.88 -11.76 2.65
N GLU A 97 21.99 -12.70 1.70
CA GLU A 97 23.00 -12.70 0.65
C GLU A 97 22.79 -11.55 -0.32
N PHE A 98 21.56 -11.34 -0.77
CA PHE A 98 21.22 -10.22 -1.65
C PHE A 98 21.52 -8.87 -1.00
N SER A 99 21.24 -8.71 0.30
CA SER A 99 21.54 -7.49 1.06
C SER A 99 23.03 -7.12 1.14
N LYS A 100 23.93 -8.06 0.82
CA LYS A 100 25.38 -7.85 0.78
C LYS A 100 25.92 -7.47 -0.59
N LEU A 101 25.06 -7.44 -1.64
CA LEU A 101 25.50 -7.02 -2.97
C LEU A 101 26.00 -5.58 -2.93
N SER A 102 27.19 -5.37 -3.48
CA SER A 102 27.70 -4.01 -3.67
C SER A 102 26.80 -3.24 -4.66
N PRO A 103 26.81 -1.90 -4.63
CA PRO A 103 26.10 -1.11 -5.64
C PRO A 103 26.51 -1.49 -7.07
N ALA A 104 27.80 -1.73 -7.33
CA ALA A 104 28.29 -2.13 -8.64
C ALA A 104 27.76 -3.51 -9.06
N ASP A 105 27.79 -4.51 -8.16
CA ASP A 105 27.24 -5.83 -8.45
C ASP A 105 25.74 -5.80 -8.72
N PHE A 106 25.00 -4.96 -8.00
CA PHE A 106 23.57 -4.77 -8.27
C PHE A 106 23.35 -4.19 -9.66
N VAL A 107 24.07 -3.14 -10.04
CA VAL A 107 23.96 -2.55 -11.38
C VAL A 107 24.25 -3.59 -12.44
N VAL A 108 25.37 -4.32 -12.34
CA VAL A 108 25.74 -5.32 -13.37
C VAL A 108 24.71 -6.44 -13.42
N LYS A 109 24.45 -7.12 -12.31
CA LYS A 109 23.63 -8.33 -12.28
C LYS A 109 22.14 -8.07 -12.58
N VAL A 110 21.60 -6.93 -12.14
CA VAL A 110 20.17 -6.66 -12.27
C VAL A 110 19.89 -5.76 -13.47
N LEU A 111 20.54 -4.61 -13.53
CA LEU A 111 20.21 -3.60 -14.55
C LEU A 111 20.82 -3.92 -15.91
N VAL A 112 22.09 -4.39 -15.93
CA VAL A 112 22.81 -4.63 -17.19
C VAL A 112 22.51 -6.03 -17.74
N ASP A 113 22.83 -7.07 -16.97
CA ASP A 113 22.83 -8.46 -17.46
C ASP A 113 21.41 -9.03 -17.62
N LYS A 114 20.43 -8.58 -16.80
CA LYS A 114 19.09 -9.15 -16.79
C LYS A 114 18.02 -8.23 -17.37
N LEU A 115 18.03 -6.96 -17.04
CA LEU A 115 17.00 -6.02 -17.50
C LEU A 115 17.45 -5.23 -18.72
N HIS A 116 18.72 -5.34 -19.13
CA HIS A 116 19.30 -4.63 -20.26
C HIS A 116 18.88 -3.15 -20.27
N ALA A 117 19.02 -2.50 -19.10
CA ALA A 117 18.50 -1.16 -18.87
C ALA A 117 18.94 -0.20 -19.97
N LYS A 118 17.98 0.52 -20.57
CA LYS A 118 18.20 1.62 -21.49
C LYS A 118 18.12 2.97 -20.79
N ALA A 119 17.24 3.03 -19.80
CA ALA A 119 17.16 4.15 -18.87
C ALA A 119 16.76 3.64 -17.48
N VAL A 120 17.19 4.34 -16.43
CA VAL A 120 16.80 4.13 -15.05
C VAL A 120 16.21 5.44 -14.51
N VAL A 121 14.99 5.37 -13.97
CA VAL A 121 14.24 6.53 -13.49
C VAL A 121 14.12 6.44 -11.98
N GLU A 122 14.65 7.45 -11.26
CA GLU A 122 14.68 7.43 -9.79
C GLU A 122 14.43 8.81 -9.18
N GLY A 123 14.09 8.81 -7.89
CA GLY A 123 14.05 10.03 -7.11
C GLY A 123 15.44 10.46 -6.63
N PRO A 124 15.63 11.76 -6.24
CA PRO A 124 16.94 12.29 -5.84
C PRO A 124 17.51 11.64 -4.57
N ASN A 125 16.65 11.06 -3.74
CA ASN A 125 17.04 10.41 -2.48
C ASN A 125 17.23 8.90 -2.61
N PHE A 126 17.25 8.35 -3.83
CA PHE A 126 17.39 6.91 -4.05
C PHE A 126 18.70 6.37 -3.49
N ARG A 127 18.61 5.24 -2.79
CA ARG A 127 19.76 4.53 -2.20
C ARG A 127 19.62 3.04 -2.45
N PHE A 128 20.73 2.37 -2.77
CA PHE A 128 20.75 0.94 -3.05
C PHE A 128 22.09 0.26 -2.71
N GLY A 129 22.11 -1.07 -2.85
CA GLY A 129 23.28 -1.87 -2.55
C GLY A 129 23.58 -2.00 -1.05
N HIS A 130 24.64 -2.70 -0.73
CA HIS A 130 25.01 -3.00 0.65
C HIS A 130 25.13 -1.72 1.50
N LYS A 131 24.45 -1.69 2.64
CA LYS A 131 24.40 -0.54 3.57
C LYS A 131 23.96 0.78 2.91
N ALA A 132 23.15 0.70 1.85
CA ALA A 132 22.70 1.86 1.09
C ALA A 132 23.84 2.74 0.54
N ALA A 133 24.97 2.11 0.18
CA ALA A 133 26.18 2.82 -0.25
C ALA A 133 26.06 3.41 -1.67
N GLY A 134 25.19 2.85 -2.52
CA GLY A 134 24.87 3.41 -3.84
C GLY A 134 23.88 4.56 -3.73
N ASN A 135 24.04 5.55 -4.57
CA ASN A 135 23.19 6.72 -4.70
C ASN A 135 22.96 7.06 -6.19
N VAL A 136 22.24 8.13 -6.47
CA VAL A 136 21.92 8.56 -7.84
C VAL A 136 23.17 8.96 -8.61
N GLU A 137 24.12 9.65 -7.98
CA GLU A 137 25.38 10.07 -8.60
C GLU A 137 26.19 8.85 -9.05
N PHE A 138 26.30 7.83 -8.18
CA PHE A 138 26.93 6.56 -8.54
C PHE A 138 26.21 5.88 -9.72
N LEU A 139 24.87 5.90 -9.73
CA LEU A 139 24.08 5.31 -10.81
C LEU A 139 24.34 6.03 -12.14
N VAL A 140 24.45 7.36 -12.14
CA VAL A 140 24.81 8.18 -13.31
C VAL A 140 26.19 7.83 -13.86
N GLU A 141 27.18 7.61 -12.97
CA GLU A 141 28.52 7.18 -13.37
C GLU A 141 28.47 5.78 -14.02
N GLN A 142 27.73 4.85 -13.43
CA GLN A 142 27.56 3.51 -14.01
C GLN A 142 26.81 3.54 -15.35
N GLY A 143 25.85 4.43 -15.51
CA GLY A 143 25.13 4.65 -16.78
C GLY A 143 26.08 4.99 -17.93
N LYS A 144 27.10 5.82 -17.67
CA LYS A 144 28.16 6.15 -18.67
C LYS A 144 29.02 4.94 -19.04
N VAL A 145 29.22 4.02 -18.07
CA VAL A 145 30.05 2.82 -18.31
C VAL A 145 29.29 1.75 -19.09
N TYR A 146 28.00 1.58 -18.80
CA TYR A 146 27.19 0.47 -19.33
C TYR A 146 26.14 0.91 -20.35
N ASP A 147 26.19 2.15 -20.82
CA ASP A 147 25.31 2.69 -21.88
C ASP A 147 23.81 2.66 -21.51
N PHE A 148 23.50 3.20 -20.33
CA PHE A 148 22.10 3.51 -19.93
C PHE A 148 22.00 4.94 -19.40
N GLU A 149 20.83 5.57 -19.64
CA GLU A 149 20.52 6.90 -19.14
C GLU A 149 20.03 6.83 -17.70
N VAL A 150 20.24 7.89 -16.91
CA VAL A 150 19.64 8.04 -15.56
C VAL A 150 18.84 9.33 -15.50
N GLU A 151 17.56 9.19 -15.24
CA GLU A 151 16.64 10.32 -15.11
C GLU A 151 16.23 10.50 -13.65
N ILE A 152 16.39 11.70 -13.13
CA ILE A 152 16.03 12.05 -11.76
C ILE A 152 14.71 12.81 -11.78
N VAL A 153 13.69 12.22 -11.16
CA VAL A 153 12.37 12.83 -11.01
C VAL A 153 12.31 13.53 -9.67
N ASP A 154 12.09 14.83 -9.69
CA ASP A 154 11.86 15.58 -8.46
C ASP A 154 10.52 15.18 -7.84
N LEU A 155 10.58 14.68 -6.60
CA LEU A 155 9.46 14.11 -5.88
C LEU A 155 8.70 15.14 -5.03
N TYR A 156 8.88 16.43 -5.30
CA TYR A 156 8.23 17.47 -4.53
C TYR A 156 6.71 17.49 -4.78
N VAL A 157 6.04 16.40 -4.38
CA VAL A 157 4.59 16.35 -4.28
C VAL A 157 4.24 16.62 -2.83
N THR A 158 3.69 17.78 -2.58
CA THR A 158 3.20 18.20 -1.26
C THR A 158 1.71 18.49 -1.35
N GLY A 159 1.03 18.46 -0.22
CA GLY A 159 -0.38 18.79 -0.07
C GLY A 159 -0.62 19.40 1.30
N GLU A 160 -1.88 19.57 1.67
CA GLU A 160 -2.25 20.03 3.02
C GLU A 160 -2.02 18.94 4.07
N ALA A 161 -2.07 17.67 3.67
CA ALA A 161 -1.80 16.53 4.53
C ALA A 161 -0.39 16.59 5.13
N GLY A 162 -0.28 16.37 6.43
CA GLY A 162 1.00 16.36 7.13
C GLY A 162 1.70 17.72 7.20
N GLY A 163 0.99 18.83 7.01
CA GLY A 163 1.55 20.17 7.19
C GLY A 163 2.55 20.61 6.11
N GLY A 164 2.40 20.10 4.87
CA GLY A 164 3.27 20.45 3.74
C GLY A 164 4.56 19.63 3.65
N GLU A 165 4.69 18.55 4.42
CA GLU A 165 5.79 17.60 4.25
C GLU A 165 5.71 16.90 2.88
N PRO A 166 6.85 16.52 2.28
CA PRO A 166 6.86 15.73 1.05
C PRO A 166 6.15 14.38 1.24
N PHE A 167 5.33 14.00 0.26
CA PHE A 167 4.59 12.74 0.30
C PHE A 167 5.54 11.54 0.38
N SER A 168 5.31 10.69 1.35
CA SER A 168 6.14 9.50 1.60
C SER A 168 5.33 8.39 2.27
N SER A 169 5.81 7.13 2.15
CA SER A 169 5.21 6.02 2.90
C SER A 169 5.31 6.21 4.42
N THR A 170 6.35 6.88 4.91
CA THR A 170 6.50 7.19 6.34
C THR A 170 5.42 8.15 6.83
N LEU A 171 5.19 9.25 6.10
CA LEU A 171 4.12 10.20 6.39
C LEU A 171 2.75 9.52 6.33
N THR A 172 2.49 8.73 5.28
CA THR A 172 1.22 7.98 5.14
C THR A 172 0.98 7.06 6.33
N ARG A 173 2.00 6.30 6.79
CA ARG A 173 1.86 5.41 7.95
C ARG A 173 1.57 6.18 9.23
N ARG A 174 2.19 7.35 9.41
CA ARG A 174 1.93 8.21 10.58
C ARG A 174 0.48 8.65 10.60
N LEU A 175 -0.05 9.19 9.49
CA LEU A 175 -1.43 9.64 9.38
C LEU A 175 -2.42 8.49 9.60
N VAL A 176 -2.19 7.32 9.00
CA VAL A 176 -3.00 6.13 9.26
C VAL A 176 -2.98 5.77 10.75
N ALA A 177 -1.81 5.74 11.39
CA ALA A 177 -1.69 5.40 12.80
C ALA A 177 -2.36 6.42 13.73
N GLU A 178 -2.46 7.68 13.33
CA GLU A 178 -3.16 8.77 14.01
C GLU A 178 -4.68 8.79 13.73
N GLY A 179 -5.14 8.01 12.73
CA GLY A 179 -6.54 7.96 12.30
C GLY A 179 -6.94 9.02 11.28
N ASP A 180 -5.99 9.82 10.81
CA ASP A 180 -6.17 10.78 9.72
C ASP A 180 -6.17 10.05 8.37
N VAL A 181 -7.31 9.38 8.10
CA VAL A 181 -7.48 8.61 6.86
C VAL A 181 -7.72 9.50 5.64
N GLU A 182 -8.26 10.70 5.85
CA GLU A 182 -8.42 11.73 4.82
C GLU A 182 -7.05 12.21 4.33
N GLY A 183 -6.16 12.59 5.25
CA GLY A 183 -4.79 12.99 4.92
C GLY A 183 -3.98 11.86 4.29
N ALA A 184 -4.13 10.63 4.78
CA ALA A 184 -3.52 9.45 4.15
C ALA A 184 -4.05 9.24 2.72
N GLY A 185 -5.37 9.44 2.51
CA GLY A 185 -6.03 9.37 1.22
C GLY A 185 -5.51 10.42 0.23
N GLU A 186 -5.26 11.64 0.69
CA GLU A 186 -4.63 12.70 -0.13
C GLU A 186 -3.27 12.26 -0.66
N ILE A 187 -2.41 11.71 0.21
CA ILE A 187 -1.07 11.25 -0.16
C ILE A 187 -1.13 10.06 -1.10
N LEU A 188 -2.04 9.10 -0.86
CA LEU A 188 -2.21 7.91 -1.68
C LEU A 188 -2.90 8.22 -3.03
N GLY A 189 -3.68 9.30 -3.12
CA GLY A 189 -4.55 9.62 -4.24
C GLY A 189 -5.78 8.70 -4.33
N ARG A 190 -6.11 8.01 -3.23
CA ARG A 190 -7.25 7.11 -3.05
C ARG A 190 -7.44 6.81 -1.56
N PRO A 191 -8.60 6.30 -1.11
CA PRO A 191 -8.77 5.85 0.27
C PRO A 191 -7.71 4.81 0.69
N HIS A 192 -7.30 4.86 1.96
CA HIS A 192 -6.47 3.80 2.53
C HIS A 192 -7.27 2.51 2.61
N ARG A 193 -6.67 1.39 2.16
CA ARG A 193 -7.31 0.09 2.07
C ARG A 193 -6.68 -0.92 3.02
N VAL A 194 -7.54 -1.60 3.78
CA VAL A 194 -7.20 -2.78 4.59
C VAL A 194 -7.88 -3.99 3.98
N GLU A 195 -7.15 -5.09 3.83
CA GLU A 195 -7.65 -6.32 3.24
C GLU A 195 -7.50 -7.49 4.21
N GLY A 196 -8.40 -8.45 4.12
CA GLY A 196 -8.35 -9.64 4.95
C GLY A 196 -9.48 -10.62 4.67
N VAL A 197 -9.57 -11.65 5.51
CA VAL A 197 -10.62 -12.68 5.42
C VAL A 197 -11.67 -12.42 6.49
N VAL A 198 -12.95 -12.57 6.14
CA VAL A 198 -14.04 -12.42 7.11
C VAL A 198 -14.09 -13.64 8.02
N VAL A 199 -13.90 -13.39 9.31
CA VAL A 199 -13.95 -14.42 10.35
C VAL A 199 -15.15 -14.25 11.28
N ARG A 200 -15.44 -15.28 12.08
CA ARG A 200 -16.50 -15.20 13.08
C ARG A 200 -16.00 -14.38 14.28
N GLY A 201 -16.61 -13.23 14.52
CA GLY A 201 -16.43 -12.44 15.74
C GLY A 201 -17.43 -12.79 16.84
N ALA A 202 -17.56 -11.90 17.81
CA ALA A 202 -18.47 -12.08 18.96
C ALA A 202 -19.98 -12.04 18.61
N GLN A 203 -20.33 -11.72 17.36
CA GLN A 203 -21.71 -11.65 16.82
C GLN A 203 -22.68 -10.70 17.52
N ARG A 204 -22.21 -9.86 18.45
CA ARG A 204 -23.03 -8.90 19.21
C ARG A 204 -23.78 -7.93 18.28
N GLY A 205 -23.11 -7.43 17.24
CA GLY A 205 -23.74 -6.55 16.25
C GLY A 205 -24.95 -7.19 15.55
N ARG A 206 -24.89 -8.49 15.25
CA ARG A 206 -25.99 -9.22 14.60
C ARG A 206 -27.23 -9.28 15.49
N GLU A 207 -27.07 -9.51 16.79
CA GLU A 207 -28.18 -9.52 17.76
C GLU A 207 -28.82 -8.14 17.92
N MET A 208 -28.04 -7.08 17.70
CA MET A 208 -28.47 -5.69 17.75
C MET A 208 -29.01 -5.14 16.41
N GLY A 209 -29.07 -5.95 15.35
CA GLY A 209 -29.54 -5.52 14.02
C GLY A 209 -28.47 -4.86 13.12
N PHE A 210 -27.23 -4.84 13.55
CA PHE A 210 -26.09 -4.30 12.79
C PHE A 210 -25.02 -5.39 12.56
N PRO A 211 -25.27 -6.37 11.66
CA PRO A 211 -24.31 -7.45 11.41
C PRO A 211 -23.03 -6.90 10.77
N THR A 212 -21.90 -7.09 11.42
CA THR A 212 -20.58 -6.67 10.95
C THR A 212 -19.78 -7.82 10.35
N ALA A 213 -18.99 -7.53 9.32
CA ALA A 213 -17.91 -8.38 8.83
C ALA A 213 -16.66 -8.11 9.69
N ASN A 214 -16.22 -9.11 10.44
CA ASN A 214 -14.97 -9.04 11.20
C ASN A 214 -13.83 -9.44 10.26
N VAL A 215 -12.95 -8.50 9.94
CA VAL A 215 -11.87 -8.69 8.97
C VAL A 215 -10.59 -9.06 9.68
N GLU A 216 -10.16 -10.31 9.52
CA GLU A 216 -8.83 -10.76 9.95
C GLU A 216 -7.81 -10.29 8.91
N THR A 217 -7.00 -9.32 9.28
CA THR A 217 -6.06 -8.66 8.39
C THR A 217 -4.76 -9.44 8.23
N LEU A 218 -4.03 -9.19 7.15
CA LEU A 218 -2.69 -9.74 6.99
C LEU A 218 -1.74 -9.20 8.08
N PRO A 219 -0.75 -9.99 8.50
CA PRO A 219 0.27 -9.52 9.44
C PRO A 219 0.91 -8.22 8.98
N HIS A 220 1.24 -7.37 9.95
CA HIS A 220 1.86 -6.06 9.71
C HIS A 220 1.04 -5.08 8.86
N THR A 221 -0.26 -5.29 8.66
CA THR A 221 -1.11 -4.31 7.98
C THR A 221 -1.16 -2.99 8.76
N ALA A 222 -1.03 -1.87 8.06
CA ALA A 222 -1.25 -0.54 8.63
C ALA A 222 -2.75 -0.33 8.86
N ILE A 223 -3.21 -0.49 10.10
CA ILE A 223 -4.61 -0.32 10.51
C ILE A 223 -4.74 1.07 11.14
N PRO A 224 -5.80 1.85 10.81
CA PRO A 224 -6.06 3.16 11.42
C PRO A 224 -6.20 3.12 12.94
N ALA A 225 -6.12 4.29 13.59
CA ALA A 225 -6.39 4.43 15.03
C ALA A 225 -7.78 3.90 15.41
N ASP A 226 -7.96 3.61 16.70
CA ASP A 226 -9.25 3.18 17.24
C ASP A 226 -10.32 4.26 17.02
N GLY A 227 -11.44 3.87 16.43
CA GLY A 227 -12.52 4.81 16.11
C GLY A 227 -13.59 4.22 15.19
N VAL A 228 -14.51 5.07 14.77
CA VAL A 228 -15.53 4.80 13.76
C VAL A 228 -15.21 5.61 12.53
N TYR A 229 -15.29 4.99 11.37
CA TYR A 229 -14.95 5.56 10.07
C TYR A 229 -16.05 5.32 9.07
N ALA A 230 -16.22 6.23 8.13
CA ALA A 230 -17.00 6.04 6.91
C ALA A 230 -16.12 5.47 5.80
N GLY A 231 -16.68 4.63 4.92
CA GLY A 231 -15.95 4.11 3.79
C GLY A 231 -16.71 3.04 3.02
N TRP A 232 -16.00 2.11 2.42
CA TRP A 232 -16.59 1.04 1.61
C TRP A 232 -16.10 -0.34 2.05
N LEU A 233 -17.03 -1.30 2.01
CA LEU A 233 -16.71 -2.73 2.07
C LEU A 233 -16.80 -3.29 0.64
N HIS A 234 -15.67 -3.82 0.16
CA HIS A 234 -15.60 -4.49 -1.13
C HIS A 234 -15.68 -6.00 -0.93
N ALA A 235 -16.72 -6.61 -1.44
CA ALA A 235 -16.92 -8.06 -1.40
C ALA A 235 -17.68 -8.52 -2.65
N GLN A 236 -17.36 -9.72 -3.15
CA GLN A 236 -18.08 -10.35 -4.27
C GLN A 236 -18.20 -9.46 -5.54
N GLY A 237 -17.24 -8.58 -5.77
CA GLY A 237 -17.21 -7.67 -6.91
C GLY A 237 -18.04 -6.38 -6.75
N GLU A 238 -18.67 -6.17 -5.58
CA GLU A 238 -19.37 -4.94 -5.24
C GLU A 238 -18.59 -4.08 -4.25
N ALA A 239 -18.73 -2.74 -4.38
CA ALA A 239 -18.34 -1.77 -3.38
C ALA A 239 -19.62 -1.31 -2.65
N MET A 240 -19.69 -1.56 -1.36
CA MET A 240 -20.87 -1.25 -0.53
C MET A 240 -20.49 -0.16 0.48
N PRO A 241 -21.28 0.93 0.61
CA PRO A 241 -21.12 1.89 1.69
C PRO A 241 -21.05 1.19 3.04
N ALA A 242 -20.12 1.59 3.90
CA ALA A 242 -19.89 0.92 5.17
C ALA A 242 -19.63 1.89 6.31
N ALA A 243 -20.12 1.53 7.50
CA ALA A 243 -19.63 2.06 8.78
C ALA A 243 -18.59 1.08 9.32
N ILE A 244 -17.38 1.58 9.58
CA ILE A 244 -16.22 0.76 9.91
C ILE A 244 -15.83 1.09 11.36
N SER A 245 -15.71 0.07 12.20
CA SER A 245 -15.20 0.19 13.56
C SER A 245 -13.79 -0.41 13.64
N VAL A 246 -12.86 0.36 14.16
CA VAL A 246 -11.52 -0.09 14.52
C VAL A 246 -11.39 -0.03 16.03
N GLY A 247 -10.99 -1.14 16.65
CA GLY A 247 -10.82 -1.20 18.09
C GLY A 247 -9.85 -2.28 18.50
N THR A 248 -9.32 -2.16 19.74
CA THR A 248 -8.48 -3.20 20.34
C THR A 248 -9.35 -4.29 20.95
N ASN A 249 -9.04 -5.54 20.63
CA ASN A 249 -9.75 -6.67 21.24
C ASN A 249 -9.07 -7.09 22.55
N PRO A 250 -9.75 -6.96 23.72
CA PRO A 250 -9.18 -7.36 25.00
C PRO A 250 -8.88 -8.86 25.13
N GLN A 251 -9.44 -9.70 24.24
CA GLN A 251 -9.25 -11.16 24.27
C GLN A 251 -7.91 -11.63 23.70
N PHE A 252 -7.19 -10.75 22.98
CA PHE A 252 -5.85 -11.01 22.39
C PHE A 252 -4.80 -10.09 23.06
N ASP A 253 -4.65 -10.15 24.37
CA ASP A 253 -3.70 -9.34 25.15
C ASP A 253 -3.75 -7.80 24.87
N GLY A 254 -4.83 -7.32 24.25
CA GLY A 254 -5.05 -5.90 23.98
C GLY A 254 -4.10 -5.26 22.96
N THR A 255 -3.34 -6.06 22.19
CA THR A 255 -2.32 -5.56 21.27
C THR A 255 -2.75 -5.57 19.80
N GLU A 256 -3.74 -6.39 19.43
CA GLU A 256 -4.23 -6.49 18.06
C GLU A 256 -5.50 -5.66 17.86
N ARG A 257 -5.47 -4.80 16.84
CA ARG A 257 -6.65 -4.07 16.38
C ARG A 257 -7.51 -4.97 15.50
N THR A 258 -8.82 -4.90 15.71
CA THR A 258 -9.83 -5.54 14.88
C THR A 258 -10.47 -4.51 13.96
N VAL A 259 -10.79 -4.90 12.74
CA VAL A 259 -11.53 -4.11 11.76
C VAL A 259 -12.89 -4.78 11.55
N GLU A 260 -13.95 -4.08 11.89
CA GLU A 260 -15.32 -4.54 11.71
C GLU A 260 -16.06 -3.60 10.76
N ALA A 261 -16.62 -4.13 9.67
CA ALA A 261 -17.34 -3.35 8.68
C ALA A 261 -18.82 -3.75 8.62
N TYR A 262 -19.70 -2.78 8.83
CA TYR A 262 -21.13 -2.90 8.64
C TYR A 262 -21.50 -2.35 7.25
N ALA A 263 -21.95 -3.23 6.33
CA ALA A 263 -22.44 -2.81 5.02
C ALA A 263 -23.81 -2.13 5.15
N ILE A 264 -23.86 -0.83 4.89
CA ILE A 264 -25.05 0.00 5.06
C ILE A 264 -26.12 -0.42 4.04
N ASP A 265 -27.37 -0.57 4.52
CA ASP A 265 -28.56 -0.92 3.72
C ASP A 265 -28.45 -2.28 2.99
N ARG A 266 -27.58 -3.17 3.48
CA ARG A 266 -27.43 -4.55 2.98
C ARG A 266 -27.88 -5.56 4.04
N VAL A 267 -28.69 -6.52 3.61
CA VAL A 267 -29.18 -7.60 4.47
C VAL A 267 -28.86 -8.96 3.86
N GLY A 268 -28.69 -9.96 4.71
CA GLY A 268 -28.50 -11.35 4.26
C GLY A 268 -27.14 -11.63 3.63
N LEU A 269 -26.14 -10.79 3.83
CA LEU A 269 -24.77 -11.03 3.34
C LEU A 269 -24.16 -12.20 4.10
N ASP A 270 -23.67 -13.21 3.36
CA ASP A 270 -22.83 -14.28 3.88
C ASP A 270 -21.41 -14.06 3.33
N LEU A 271 -20.55 -13.50 4.17
CA LEU A 271 -19.19 -13.13 3.82
C LEU A 271 -18.13 -13.98 4.51
N TYR A 272 -18.53 -14.96 5.35
CA TYR A 272 -17.58 -15.78 6.09
C TYR A 272 -16.63 -16.55 5.18
N GLY A 273 -15.33 -16.46 5.49
CA GLY A 273 -14.26 -17.10 4.72
C GLY A 273 -13.94 -16.41 3.39
N LEU A 274 -14.65 -15.34 3.03
CA LEU A 274 -14.34 -14.57 1.83
C LEU A 274 -13.25 -13.55 2.11
N HIS A 275 -12.39 -13.33 1.12
CA HIS A 275 -11.45 -12.21 1.09
C HIS A 275 -12.21 -10.94 0.75
N VAL A 276 -12.04 -9.92 1.58
CA VAL A 276 -12.71 -8.62 1.44
C VAL A 276 -11.67 -7.49 1.56
N ALA A 277 -12.05 -6.31 1.07
CA ALA A 277 -11.29 -5.09 1.28
C ALA A 277 -12.17 -4.01 1.92
N VAL A 278 -11.58 -3.22 2.80
CA VAL A 278 -12.22 -2.11 3.49
C VAL A 278 -11.47 -0.84 3.16
N ASP A 279 -12.13 0.09 2.49
CA ASP A 279 -11.61 1.42 2.16
C ASP A 279 -12.04 2.43 3.22
N PHE A 280 -11.10 3.14 3.81
CA PHE A 280 -11.32 4.17 4.81
C PHE A 280 -11.39 5.54 4.16
N LEU A 281 -12.57 6.17 4.19
CA LEU A 281 -12.82 7.46 3.56
C LEU A 281 -12.62 8.62 4.54
N ALA A 282 -13.30 8.58 5.70
CA ALA A 282 -13.30 9.67 6.65
C ALA A 282 -13.45 9.16 8.10
N PHE A 283 -12.83 9.88 9.03
CA PHE A 283 -12.99 9.66 10.47
C PHE A 283 -14.32 10.24 10.93
N VAL A 284 -15.10 9.47 11.71
CA VAL A 284 -16.39 9.90 12.24
C VAL A 284 -16.26 10.30 13.71
N ARG A 285 -15.71 9.41 14.53
CA ARG A 285 -15.47 9.65 15.97
C ARG A 285 -14.53 8.63 16.58
N GLY A 286 -14.00 8.95 17.76
CA GLY A 286 -13.27 7.99 18.59
C GLY A 286 -14.18 6.94 19.25
N GLN A 287 -13.56 5.91 19.81
CA GLN A 287 -14.28 4.91 20.64
C GLN A 287 -14.89 5.56 21.88
N ALA A 288 -16.09 5.13 22.24
CA ALA A 288 -16.81 5.61 23.44
C ALA A 288 -17.32 4.43 24.27
N LYS A 289 -17.48 4.66 25.57
CA LYS A 289 -18.18 3.74 26.49
C LYS A 289 -19.62 4.22 26.66
N PHE A 290 -20.55 3.30 26.68
CA PHE A 290 -21.99 3.60 26.82
C PHE A 290 -22.50 3.03 28.13
N GLU A 291 -23.39 3.78 28.80
CA GLU A 291 -23.96 3.40 30.08
C GLU A 291 -25.14 2.42 29.91
N SER A 292 -25.75 2.37 28.76
CA SER A 292 -26.87 1.46 28.46
C SER A 292 -26.80 0.91 27.02
N LEU A 293 -27.54 -0.16 26.75
CA LEU A 293 -27.69 -0.72 25.42
C LEU A 293 -28.44 0.25 24.48
N GLU A 294 -29.42 0.96 25.00
CA GLU A 294 -30.21 1.94 24.27
C GLU A 294 -29.32 3.08 23.77
N ALA A 295 -28.46 3.64 24.62
CA ALA A 295 -27.50 4.68 24.24
C ALA A 295 -26.50 4.20 23.18
N LEU A 296 -26.05 2.93 23.26
CA LEU A 296 -25.19 2.32 22.25
C LEU A 296 -25.91 2.21 20.89
N LEU A 297 -27.17 1.73 20.87
CA LEU A 297 -27.95 1.56 19.63
C LEU A 297 -28.28 2.90 18.98
N GLU A 298 -28.59 3.93 19.76
CA GLU A 298 -28.82 5.29 19.28
C GLU A 298 -27.55 5.83 18.61
N GLN A 299 -26.40 5.69 19.27
CA GLN A 299 -25.12 6.15 18.69
C GLN A 299 -24.74 5.38 17.42
N ILE A 300 -24.92 4.05 17.38
CA ILE A 300 -24.66 3.27 16.15
C ILE A 300 -25.55 3.78 15.01
N SER A 301 -26.81 4.09 15.29
CA SER A 301 -27.75 4.61 14.27
C SER A 301 -27.31 5.97 13.73
N GLU A 302 -26.83 6.87 14.60
CA GLU A 302 -26.25 8.15 14.20
C GLU A 302 -24.96 7.98 13.39
N ASP A 303 -24.07 7.09 13.82
CA ASP A 303 -22.83 6.77 13.10
C ASP A 303 -23.13 6.26 11.69
N VAL A 304 -24.04 5.31 11.54
CA VAL A 304 -24.48 4.76 10.24
C VAL A 304 -25.07 5.86 9.35
N LYS A 305 -25.89 6.75 9.92
CA LYS A 305 -26.44 7.89 9.16
C LYS A 305 -25.30 8.80 8.68
N ARG A 306 -24.37 9.14 9.56
CA ARG A 306 -23.23 10.01 9.22
C ARG A 306 -22.31 9.36 8.19
N CYS A 307 -22.02 8.07 8.30
CA CYS A 307 -21.25 7.32 7.31
C CYS A 307 -21.92 7.35 5.93
N ARG A 308 -23.24 7.14 5.87
CA ARG A 308 -24.01 7.22 4.61
C ARG A 308 -23.86 8.59 3.95
N GLU A 309 -23.99 9.68 4.73
CA GLU A 309 -23.85 11.05 4.22
C GLU A 309 -22.45 11.30 3.66
N LEU A 310 -21.40 10.86 4.36
CA LEU A 310 -20.02 11.05 3.94
C LEU A 310 -19.68 10.26 2.68
N VAL A 311 -20.13 9.02 2.59
CA VAL A 311 -19.91 8.19 1.40
C VAL A 311 -20.65 8.78 0.19
N ALA A 312 -21.91 9.16 0.35
CA ALA A 312 -22.71 9.77 -0.73
C ALA A 312 -22.14 11.11 -1.22
N ALA A 313 -21.43 11.85 -0.37
CA ALA A 313 -20.75 13.08 -0.77
C ALA A 313 -19.43 12.86 -1.54
N ALA A 314 -18.89 11.65 -1.49
CA ALA A 314 -17.64 11.26 -2.15
C ALA A 314 -17.84 10.52 -3.50
N GLU A 315 -19.09 10.13 -3.83
CA GLU A 315 -19.48 9.56 -5.12
C GLU A 315 -19.73 10.67 -6.17
#